data_d3ccf430ae669c25a0d1f4938754bf0a
#
_entry.id   d3ccf430ae669c25a0d1f4938754bf0a
#
_cell.length_a   1.000
_cell.length_b   1.000
_cell.length_c   1.000
_cell.angle_alpha   90.00
_cell.angle_beta   90.00
_cell.angle_gamma   90.00
#
_symmetry.space_group_name_H-M   'P 1'
#
loop_
_entity.id
_entity.type
_entity.pdbx_description
1 polymer ?
#
loop_
_entity_poly.entity_id
_entity_poly.type
_entity_poly.pdbx_seq_one_letter_code
_entity_poly.pdbx_strand_id
1 'polypeptide(L)'
;DLTDSELNLPDEQKVIRYRTYDNERRKTDYYYNNIITDVEFKFLIDSVLYSNIFNNERAMDLAGRIQTLSGKNLKNITPYANASFGQTRYAQNTDVLANCQLIIDAIKNDNYIEFDWNVYDVKNKNVYLHFQGRRTVIPIRLMLNNGRYFCLVRYRDSRKVYTYSVDLMTRLRVKEQRKSDGIGFDNLDIPLERAVYILNHPYMMGGELRSYI
;
A
#
# COMPACT_ATOMS: atom_id res chain seq x y z
N ASP A 1 31.30 7.82 -6.57
CA ASP A 1 32.01 6.93 -7.45
C ASP A 1 30.99 5.98 -8.08
N LEU A 2 30.74 6.16 -9.40
CA LEU A 2 29.95 5.24 -10.20
C LEU A 2 30.66 3.90 -10.24
N THR A 3 29.97 2.81 -9.96
CA THR A 3 30.56 1.47 -10.04
C THR A 3 30.84 1.12 -11.50
N ASP A 4 31.88 0.34 -11.78
CA ASP A 4 32.27 -0.09 -13.15
C ASP A 4 31.10 -0.77 -13.89
N SER A 5 30.12 -1.34 -13.16
CA SER A 5 28.91 -1.91 -13.75
C SER A 5 27.95 -0.85 -14.32
N GLU A 6 27.95 0.37 -13.77
CA GLU A 6 27.11 1.47 -14.27
C GLU A 6 27.72 2.12 -15.53
N LEU A 7 29.02 2.05 -15.71
CA LEU A 7 29.72 2.58 -16.91
C LEU A 7 29.42 1.78 -18.17
N ASN A 8 29.06 0.51 -18.06
CA ASN A 8 28.78 -0.40 -19.17
C ASN A 8 27.29 -0.49 -19.54
N LEU A 9 26.41 0.25 -18.87
CA LEU A 9 25.01 0.32 -19.24
C LEU A 9 24.82 1.14 -20.53
N PRO A 10 23.87 0.77 -21.41
CA PRO A 10 23.42 1.60 -22.51
C PRO A 10 23.03 3.01 -22.00
N ASP A 11 23.30 4.05 -22.80
CA ASP A 11 23.05 5.44 -22.37
C ASP A 11 21.61 5.71 -21.95
N GLU A 12 20.65 4.93 -22.47
CA GLU A 12 19.24 4.99 -22.09
C GLU A 12 18.98 4.53 -20.65
N GLN A 13 19.84 3.69 -20.11
CA GLN A 13 19.75 3.12 -18.77
C GLN A 13 20.62 3.83 -17.74
N LYS A 14 21.48 4.77 -18.15
CA LYS A 14 22.32 5.54 -17.23
C LYS A 14 21.48 6.56 -16.47
N VAL A 15 21.58 6.51 -15.14
CA VAL A 15 20.90 7.44 -14.23
C VAL A 15 21.50 8.85 -14.32
N ILE A 16 22.81 8.96 -14.49
CA ILE A 16 23.51 10.23 -14.69
C ILE A 16 24.02 10.29 -16.12
N ARG A 17 23.60 11.32 -16.86
CA ARG A 17 24.08 11.61 -18.21
C ARG A 17 24.94 12.86 -18.19
N TYR A 18 25.78 13.00 -19.22
CA TYR A 18 26.64 14.15 -19.43
C TYR A 18 26.64 14.53 -20.89
N ARG A 19 26.98 15.77 -21.19
CA ARG A 19 27.35 16.21 -22.56
C ARG A 19 28.84 16.18 -22.71
N THR A 20 29.29 15.80 -23.90
CA THR A 20 30.70 15.85 -24.28
C THR A 20 30.94 17.05 -25.18
N TYR A 21 32.00 17.77 -24.88
CA TYR A 21 32.48 18.88 -25.71
C TYR A 21 33.93 18.59 -26.08
N ASP A 22 34.40 19.21 -27.15
CA ASP A 22 35.78 19.19 -27.56
C ASP A 22 36.29 17.78 -27.91
N ASN A 23 35.74 17.20 -29.00
CA ASN A 23 36.09 15.87 -29.51
C ASN A 23 36.07 14.77 -28.43
N GLU A 24 35.04 14.73 -27.60
CA GLU A 24 34.80 13.71 -26.58
C GLU A 24 35.79 13.68 -25.40
N ARG A 25 36.70 14.66 -25.28
CA ARG A 25 37.72 14.69 -24.22
C ARG A 25 37.22 15.28 -22.92
N ARG A 26 36.17 16.13 -22.93
CA ARG A 26 35.63 16.78 -21.73
C ARG A 26 34.18 16.39 -21.50
N LYS A 27 33.91 15.75 -20.40
CA LYS A 27 32.55 15.49 -19.89
C LYS A 27 32.11 16.70 -19.07
N THR A 28 31.07 17.36 -19.51
CA THR A 28 30.49 18.54 -18.82
C THR A 28 29.00 18.42 -18.79
N ASP A 29 28.34 19.30 -18.04
CA ASP A 29 26.88 19.35 -17.98
C ASP A 29 26.25 18.00 -17.59
N TYR A 30 26.63 17.46 -16.44
CA TYR A 30 26.02 16.29 -15.88
C TYR A 30 24.56 16.58 -15.55
N TYR A 31 23.66 15.71 -15.99
CA TYR A 31 22.24 15.82 -15.68
C TYR A 31 21.65 14.46 -15.29
N TYR A 32 20.67 14.53 -14.41
CA TYR A 32 19.94 13.34 -13.97
C TYR A 32 19.00 12.86 -15.08
N ASN A 33 19.19 11.62 -15.53
CA ASN A 33 18.28 10.98 -16.47
C ASN A 33 17.14 10.32 -15.68
N ASN A 34 16.01 10.95 -15.70
CA ASN A 34 14.85 10.43 -15.00
C ASN A 34 14.31 9.19 -15.72
N ILE A 35 14.44 8.01 -15.09
CA ILE A 35 13.93 6.75 -15.63
C ILE A 35 12.39 6.78 -15.68
N ILE A 36 11.77 7.58 -14.80
CA ILE A 36 10.32 7.76 -14.70
C ILE A 36 9.95 9.05 -15.45
N THR A 37 9.01 8.95 -16.37
CA THR A 37 8.50 10.11 -17.14
C THR A 37 7.64 11.03 -16.26
N ASP A 38 7.42 12.27 -16.70
CA ASP A 38 6.59 13.23 -15.96
C ASP A 38 5.14 12.73 -15.80
N VAL A 39 4.62 12.00 -16.79
CA VAL A 39 3.27 11.40 -16.72
C VAL A 39 3.20 10.26 -15.70
N GLU A 40 4.24 9.45 -15.63
CA GLU A 40 4.33 8.38 -14.63
C GLU A 40 4.48 8.96 -13.22
N PHE A 41 5.29 10.02 -13.04
CA PHE A 41 5.33 10.73 -11.76
C PHE A 41 3.99 11.31 -11.37
N LYS A 42 3.28 11.92 -12.34
CA LYS A 42 1.91 12.40 -12.09
C LYS A 42 1.01 11.27 -11.64
N PHE A 43 1.04 10.13 -12.33
CA PHE A 43 0.24 8.96 -11.95
C PHE A 43 0.56 8.47 -10.54
N LEU A 44 1.84 8.42 -10.14
CA LEU A 44 2.24 8.04 -8.78
C LEU A 44 1.72 9.04 -7.74
N ILE A 45 1.86 10.34 -8.02
CA ILE A 45 1.34 11.41 -7.15
C ILE A 45 -0.18 11.29 -7.01
N ASP A 46 -0.90 11.18 -8.12
CA ASP A 46 -2.36 11.04 -8.11
C ASP A 46 -2.78 9.76 -7.36
N SER A 47 -2.06 8.65 -7.54
CA SER A 47 -2.32 7.39 -6.84
C SER A 47 -2.24 7.54 -5.32
N VAL A 48 -1.30 8.34 -4.82
CA VAL A 48 -1.18 8.67 -3.40
C VAL A 48 -2.29 9.62 -2.96
N LEU A 49 -2.49 10.68 -3.73
CA LEU A 49 -3.43 11.75 -3.39
C LEU A 49 -4.89 11.28 -3.40
N TYR A 50 -5.25 10.37 -4.29
CA TYR A 50 -6.61 9.81 -4.39
C TYR A 50 -6.78 8.46 -3.68
N SER A 51 -5.72 7.96 -3.04
CA SER A 51 -5.79 6.78 -2.21
C SER A 51 -6.67 7.02 -0.97
N ASN A 52 -7.43 6.00 -0.57
CA ASN A 52 -8.20 6.02 0.68
C ASN A 52 -7.38 5.53 1.89
N ILE A 53 -6.07 5.29 1.71
CA ILE A 53 -5.18 4.78 2.75
C ILE A 53 -4.75 5.88 3.72
N PHE A 54 -4.53 7.09 3.19
CA PHE A 54 -3.92 8.19 3.92
C PHE A 54 -4.93 9.27 4.31
N ASN A 55 -4.71 9.92 5.44
CA ASN A 55 -5.31 11.23 5.69
C ASN A 55 -4.66 12.28 4.78
N ASN A 56 -5.23 13.51 4.75
CA ASN A 56 -4.75 14.56 3.87
C ASN A 56 -3.29 14.94 4.10
N GLU A 57 -2.87 15.08 5.35
CA GLU A 57 -1.52 15.47 5.73
C GLU A 57 -0.49 14.44 5.23
N ARG A 58 -0.72 13.17 5.50
CA ARG A 58 0.17 12.08 5.10
C ARG A 58 0.23 11.91 3.59
N ALA A 59 -0.89 12.08 2.90
CA ALA A 59 -0.94 12.02 1.44
C ALA A 59 -0.13 13.15 0.81
N MET A 60 -0.25 14.37 1.32
CA MET A 60 0.50 15.53 0.84
C MET A 60 2.00 15.40 1.11
N ASP A 61 2.40 14.93 2.30
CA ASP A 61 3.81 14.66 2.63
C ASP A 61 4.42 13.63 1.67
N LEU A 62 3.74 12.49 1.45
CA LEU A 62 4.25 11.45 0.54
C LEU A 62 4.28 11.91 -0.91
N ALA A 63 3.25 12.62 -1.38
CA ALA A 63 3.22 13.19 -2.72
C ALA A 63 4.37 14.20 -2.93
N GLY A 64 4.66 15.04 -1.92
CA GLY A 64 5.79 15.97 -1.95
C GLY A 64 7.14 15.26 -2.04
N ARG A 65 7.32 14.15 -1.33
CA ARG A 65 8.55 13.34 -1.43
C ARG A 65 8.70 12.69 -2.80
N ILE A 66 7.62 12.17 -3.38
CA ILE A 66 7.63 11.64 -4.76
C ILE A 66 7.99 12.75 -5.75
N GLN A 67 7.43 13.95 -5.58
CA GLN A 67 7.76 15.11 -6.41
C GLN A 67 9.25 15.47 -6.31
N THR A 68 9.83 15.41 -5.13
CA THR A 68 11.28 15.68 -4.94
C THR A 68 12.14 14.68 -5.71
N LEU A 69 11.72 13.40 -5.76
CA LEU A 69 12.43 12.37 -6.53
C LEU A 69 12.44 12.64 -8.04
N SER A 70 11.46 13.40 -8.57
CA SER A 70 11.44 13.75 -9.99
C SER A 70 12.55 14.72 -10.39
N GLY A 71 13.21 15.40 -9.44
CA GLY A 71 14.22 16.42 -9.71
C GLY A 71 13.68 17.65 -10.43
N LYS A 72 12.38 17.72 -10.70
CA LYS A 72 11.70 18.80 -11.42
C LYS A 72 10.66 19.47 -10.55
N ASN A 73 10.44 20.75 -10.81
CA ASN A 73 9.36 21.48 -10.15
C ASN A 73 8.03 21.18 -10.87
N LEU A 74 7.36 20.11 -10.45
CA LEU A 74 6.09 19.64 -11.03
C LEU A 74 4.89 20.53 -10.60
N LYS A 75 5.12 21.80 -10.22
CA LYS A 75 4.05 22.73 -9.79
C LYS A 75 2.87 22.79 -10.74
N ASN A 76 3.08 22.55 -12.02
CA ASN A 76 2.03 22.58 -13.04
C ASN A 76 1.22 21.27 -13.13
N ILE A 77 1.63 20.21 -12.43
CA ILE A 77 0.96 18.89 -12.51
C ILE A 77 -0.05 18.70 -11.37
N THR A 78 0.11 19.46 -10.28
CA THR A 78 -0.74 19.34 -9.08
C THR A 78 -1.93 20.30 -8.96
N PRO A 79 -2.18 21.31 -9.85
CA PRO A 79 -3.24 22.29 -9.61
C PRO A 79 -4.64 21.68 -9.51
N TYR A 80 -4.87 20.53 -10.12
CA TYR A 80 -6.17 19.85 -10.08
C TYR A 80 -6.39 18.99 -8.82
N ALA A 81 -5.32 18.63 -8.13
CA ALA A 81 -5.40 17.84 -6.91
C ALA A 81 -5.96 18.62 -5.72
N ASN A 82 -5.69 19.94 -5.67
CA ASN A 82 -6.08 20.78 -4.55
C ASN A 82 -7.59 21.05 -4.46
N ALA A 83 -8.34 20.96 -5.56
CA ALA A 83 -9.75 21.27 -5.58
C ALA A 83 -10.65 20.22 -4.89
N SER A 84 -10.18 18.98 -4.80
CA SER A 84 -10.97 17.85 -4.27
C SER A 84 -10.59 17.44 -2.84
N PHE A 85 -9.53 18.00 -2.28
CA PHE A 85 -8.98 17.59 -0.99
C PHE A 85 -9.74 18.09 0.24
N GLY A 86 -10.67 19.02 0.07
CA GLY A 86 -11.36 19.66 1.19
C GLY A 86 -12.42 18.82 1.89
N GLN A 87 -12.79 17.66 1.35
CA GLN A 87 -13.94 16.93 1.88
C GLN A 87 -13.70 15.42 1.93
N THR A 88 -13.66 14.89 3.15
CA THR A 88 -13.98 13.51 3.49
C THR A 88 -12.95 12.43 3.18
N ARG A 89 -11.71 12.54 3.67
CA ARG A 89 -10.93 11.34 3.90
C ARG A 89 -11.27 10.79 5.28
N TYR A 90 -11.91 9.63 5.28
CA TYR A 90 -12.30 8.92 6.50
C TYR A 90 -11.14 8.16 7.15
N ALA A 91 -9.92 8.18 6.59
CA ALA A 91 -8.77 7.49 7.17
C ALA A 91 -8.38 8.14 8.51
N GLN A 92 -8.95 7.62 9.59
CA GLN A 92 -8.65 8.04 10.96
C GLN A 92 -7.37 7.38 11.50
N ASN A 93 -6.97 6.25 10.90
CA ASN A 93 -5.79 5.51 11.32
C ASN A 93 -4.56 6.02 10.54
N THR A 94 -3.60 6.58 11.24
CA THR A 94 -2.33 7.08 10.67
C THR A 94 -1.30 5.98 10.48
N ASP A 95 -1.51 4.79 11.07
CA ASP A 95 -0.53 3.72 11.17
C ASP A 95 -0.69 2.64 10.10
N VAL A 96 -1.50 2.88 9.05
CA VAL A 96 -1.83 1.86 8.04
C VAL A 96 -0.59 1.24 7.41
N LEU A 97 0.42 2.04 7.00
CA LEU A 97 1.64 1.50 6.40
C LEU A 97 2.51 0.75 7.41
N ALA A 98 2.60 1.25 8.65
CA ALA A 98 3.28 0.54 9.73
C ALA A 98 2.60 -0.80 10.04
N ASN A 99 1.27 -0.81 10.08
CA ASN A 99 0.49 -2.04 10.23
C ASN A 99 0.71 -3.00 9.06
N CYS A 100 0.77 -2.51 7.82
CA CYS A 100 1.10 -3.34 6.66
C CYS A 100 2.47 -4.00 6.81
N GLN A 101 3.49 -3.26 7.27
CA GLN A 101 4.82 -3.82 7.50
C GLN A 101 4.78 -4.92 8.55
N LEU A 102 4.13 -4.67 9.70
CA LEU A 102 3.99 -5.68 10.77
C LEU A 102 3.25 -6.94 10.28
N ILE A 103 2.22 -6.78 9.45
CA ILE A 103 1.48 -7.91 8.85
C ILE A 103 2.39 -8.70 7.90
N ILE A 104 3.16 -8.03 7.04
CA ILE A 104 4.11 -8.69 6.12
C ILE A 104 5.14 -9.49 6.91
N ASP A 105 5.70 -8.91 7.96
CA ASP A 105 6.70 -9.57 8.81
C ASP A 105 6.09 -10.75 9.56
N ALA A 106 4.85 -10.63 10.04
CA ALA A 106 4.14 -11.73 10.68
C ALA A 106 3.83 -12.89 9.71
N ILE A 107 3.49 -12.59 8.45
CA ILE A 107 3.28 -13.62 7.41
C ILE A 107 4.60 -14.35 7.13
N LYS A 108 5.71 -13.61 6.95
CA LYS A 108 7.03 -14.19 6.65
C LYS A 108 7.55 -15.10 7.76
N ASN A 109 7.23 -14.78 9.01
CA ASN A 109 7.74 -15.47 10.19
C ASN A 109 6.73 -16.43 10.82
N ASP A 110 5.61 -16.70 10.17
CA ASP A 110 4.52 -17.53 10.69
C ASP A 110 4.04 -17.12 12.09
N ASN A 111 3.90 -15.82 12.32
CA ASN A 111 3.47 -15.28 13.59
C ASN A 111 1.97 -14.96 13.60
N TYR A 112 1.39 -14.98 14.81
CA TYR A 112 0.08 -14.37 15.02
C TYR A 112 0.19 -12.86 14.99
N ILE A 113 -0.92 -12.21 14.61
CA ILE A 113 -1.15 -10.79 14.88
C ILE A 113 -2.32 -10.61 15.85
N GLU A 114 -2.19 -9.62 16.71
CA GLU A 114 -3.24 -9.15 17.62
C GLU A 114 -3.52 -7.69 17.33
N PHE A 115 -4.79 -7.32 17.21
CA PHE A 115 -5.19 -5.94 16.98
C PHE A 115 -6.57 -5.67 17.57
N ASP A 116 -6.87 -4.39 17.78
CA ASP A 116 -8.19 -3.93 18.10
C ASP A 116 -8.94 -3.65 16.79
N TRP A 117 -10.05 -4.34 16.60
CA TRP A 117 -10.93 -4.19 15.47
C TRP A 117 -11.91 -3.06 15.70
N ASN A 118 -12.02 -2.17 14.74
CA ASN A 118 -12.91 -1.03 14.79
C ASN A 118 -13.84 -1.01 13.58
N VAL A 119 -14.88 -0.20 13.67
CA VAL A 119 -15.75 0.20 12.56
C VAL A 119 -15.81 1.72 12.51
N TYR A 120 -16.11 2.26 11.36
CA TYR A 120 -16.41 3.68 11.25
C TYR A 120 -17.80 3.94 11.84
N ASP A 121 -17.89 4.94 12.69
CA ASP A 121 -19.13 5.46 13.22
C ASP A 121 -19.20 6.98 13.02
N VAL A 122 -20.42 7.53 12.93
CA VAL A 122 -20.65 8.96 12.64
C VAL A 122 -21.43 9.57 13.80
N LYS A 123 -20.80 10.53 14.49
CA LYS A 123 -21.47 11.30 15.53
C LYS A 123 -21.22 12.79 15.30
N ASN A 124 -22.28 13.58 15.32
CA ASN A 124 -22.20 15.03 15.13
C ASN A 124 -21.43 15.45 13.86
N LYS A 125 -21.68 14.78 12.74
CA LYS A 125 -20.99 14.98 11.45
C LYS A 125 -19.50 14.63 11.44
N ASN A 126 -18.96 14.09 12.53
CA ASN A 126 -17.59 13.61 12.61
C ASN A 126 -17.55 12.10 12.49
N VAL A 127 -16.58 11.61 11.72
CA VAL A 127 -16.29 10.17 11.58
C VAL A 127 -15.24 9.80 12.62
N TYR A 128 -15.45 8.72 13.34
CA TYR A 128 -14.51 8.18 14.32
C TYR A 128 -14.48 6.65 14.29
N LEU A 129 -13.43 6.07 14.87
CA LEU A 129 -13.29 4.63 14.98
C LEU A 129 -13.98 4.16 16.27
N HIS A 130 -14.95 3.26 16.12
CA HIS A 130 -15.64 2.62 17.21
C HIS A 130 -15.13 1.20 17.42
N PHE A 131 -14.60 0.92 18.62
CA PHE A 131 -14.03 -0.36 18.99
C PHE A 131 -15.08 -1.47 19.05
N GLN A 132 -14.80 -2.58 18.36
CA GLN A 132 -15.67 -3.76 18.28
C GLN A 132 -15.10 -4.98 19.01
N GLY A 133 -13.86 -4.91 19.46
CA GLY A 133 -13.21 -5.98 20.19
C GLY A 133 -11.83 -6.30 19.69
N ARG A 134 -11.08 -7.05 20.51
CA ARG A 134 -9.74 -7.49 20.19
C ARG A 134 -9.77 -8.80 19.39
N ARG A 135 -8.87 -8.92 18.42
CA ARG A 135 -8.74 -10.11 17.58
C ARG A 135 -7.31 -10.60 17.62
N THR A 136 -7.14 -11.92 17.75
CA THR A 136 -5.87 -12.63 17.57
C THR A 136 -6.06 -13.64 16.46
N VAL A 137 -5.31 -13.49 15.38
CA VAL A 137 -5.51 -14.23 14.12
C VAL A 137 -4.18 -14.57 13.46
N ILE A 138 -4.25 -15.48 12.52
CA ILE A 138 -3.13 -15.86 11.63
C ILE A 138 -3.29 -15.06 10.34
N PRO A 139 -2.37 -14.14 10.02
CA PRO A 139 -2.40 -13.43 8.75
C PRO A 139 -1.98 -14.38 7.63
N ILE A 140 -2.70 -14.31 6.50
CA ILE A 140 -2.47 -15.19 5.34
C ILE A 140 -1.89 -14.37 4.19
N ARG A 141 -2.53 -13.25 3.89
CA ARG A 141 -2.17 -12.40 2.76
C ARG A 141 -2.61 -10.96 2.97
N LEU A 142 -1.77 -10.04 2.51
CA LEU A 142 -2.11 -8.62 2.40
C LEU A 142 -2.51 -8.33 0.95
N MET A 143 -3.62 -7.65 0.75
CA MET A 143 -4.17 -7.31 -0.56
C MET A 143 -4.55 -5.83 -0.62
N LEU A 144 -4.26 -5.21 -1.77
CA LEU A 144 -4.75 -3.87 -2.10
C LEU A 144 -5.95 -4.00 -3.03
N ASN A 145 -7.08 -3.45 -2.63
CA ASN A 145 -8.29 -3.36 -3.45
C ASN A 145 -9.00 -2.03 -3.22
N ASN A 146 -9.43 -1.38 -4.30
CA ASN A 146 -10.13 -0.09 -4.27
C ASN A 146 -9.44 0.97 -3.39
N GLY A 147 -8.10 1.04 -3.46
CA GLY A 147 -7.30 2.00 -2.71
C GLY A 147 -7.27 1.76 -1.19
N ARG A 148 -7.57 0.54 -0.71
CA ARG A 148 -7.46 0.13 0.69
C ARG A 148 -6.70 -1.18 0.82
N TYR A 149 -5.93 -1.31 1.90
CA TYR A 149 -5.31 -2.58 2.25
C TYR A 149 -6.26 -3.44 3.07
N PHE A 150 -6.31 -4.71 2.70
CA PHE A 150 -7.06 -5.75 3.39
C PHE A 150 -6.11 -6.88 3.77
N CYS A 151 -6.27 -7.39 4.97
CA CYS A 151 -5.57 -8.57 5.45
C CYS A 151 -6.54 -9.76 5.45
N LEU A 152 -6.21 -10.79 4.68
CA LEU A 152 -6.86 -12.09 4.78
C LEU A 152 -6.27 -12.83 5.96
N VAL A 153 -7.13 -13.32 6.81
CA VAL A 153 -6.74 -13.99 8.05
C VAL A 153 -7.60 -15.22 8.30
N ARG A 154 -7.11 -16.10 9.16
CA ARG A 154 -7.91 -17.16 9.76
C ARG A 154 -7.72 -17.21 11.27
N TYR A 155 -8.67 -17.76 11.97
CA TYR A 155 -8.50 -18.13 13.37
C TYR A 155 -7.76 -19.46 13.47
N ARG A 156 -7.15 -19.72 14.63
CA ARG A 156 -6.55 -21.01 14.94
C ARG A 156 -7.61 -22.11 14.79
N ASP A 157 -7.19 -23.26 14.28
CA ASP A 157 -8.03 -24.45 14.08
C ASP A 157 -9.26 -24.22 13.16
N SER A 158 -9.25 -23.14 12.37
CA SER A 158 -10.31 -22.78 11.42
C SER A 158 -9.78 -22.75 9.99
N ARG A 159 -10.54 -23.35 9.06
CA ARG A 159 -10.27 -23.23 7.61
C ARG A 159 -10.92 -22.00 7.00
N LYS A 160 -11.84 -21.36 7.72
CA LYS A 160 -12.56 -20.19 7.24
C LYS A 160 -11.66 -18.97 7.19
N VAL A 161 -11.66 -18.32 6.03
CA VAL A 161 -10.91 -17.08 5.80
C VAL A 161 -11.82 -15.87 6.08
N TYR A 162 -11.26 -14.90 6.78
CA TYR A 162 -11.89 -13.63 7.09
C TYR A 162 -11.08 -12.50 6.47
N THR A 163 -11.74 -11.41 6.15
CA THR A 163 -11.12 -10.22 5.60
C THR A 163 -11.26 -9.06 6.59
N TYR A 164 -10.16 -8.42 6.91
CA TYR A 164 -10.13 -7.23 7.74
C TYR A 164 -9.46 -6.08 6.99
N SER A 165 -10.08 -4.91 6.98
CA SER A 165 -9.49 -3.69 6.42
C SER A 165 -8.44 -3.15 7.39
N VAL A 166 -7.22 -2.90 6.88
CA VAL A 166 -6.06 -2.52 7.72
C VAL A 166 -6.24 -1.14 8.35
N ASP A 167 -6.97 -0.23 7.69
CA ASP A 167 -7.30 1.09 8.23
C ASP A 167 -8.21 1.04 9.47
N LEU A 168 -8.90 -0.08 9.67
CA LEU A 168 -9.73 -0.33 10.86
C LEU A 168 -9.01 -1.11 11.98
N MET A 169 -7.75 -1.51 11.75
CA MET A 169 -6.91 -2.17 12.76
C MET A 169 -6.12 -1.12 13.54
N THR A 170 -6.32 -1.05 14.84
CA THR A 170 -5.51 -0.21 15.73
C THR A 170 -4.76 -1.06 16.74
N ARG A 171 -3.67 -0.52 17.30
CA ARG A 171 -2.85 -1.22 18.30
C ARG A 171 -2.36 -2.60 17.85
N LEU A 172 -2.06 -2.75 16.55
CA LEU A 172 -1.58 -3.99 15.98
C LEU A 172 -0.23 -4.38 16.57
N ARG A 173 -0.11 -5.65 16.95
CA ARG A 173 1.10 -6.25 17.51
C ARG A 173 1.33 -7.62 16.90
N VAL A 174 2.59 -7.95 16.64
CA VAL A 174 3.01 -9.30 16.30
C VAL A 174 3.15 -10.10 17.59
N LYS A 175 2.58 -11.30 17.62
CA LYS A 175 2.68 -12.24 18.74
C LYS A 175 3.67 -13.36 18.41
N GLU A 176 3.83 -14.28 19.35
CA GLU A 176 4.72 -15.42 19.22
C GLU A 176 4.45 -16.25 17.97
N GLN A 177 5.47 -17.00 17.55
CA GLN A 177 5.41 -17.89 16.41
C GLN A 177 4.22 -18.86 16.50
N ARG A 178 3.55 -19.06 15.40
CA ARG A 178 2.44 -19.98 15.26
C ARG A 178 2.92 -21.42 15.49
N LYS A 179 2.33 -22.11 16.45
CA LYS A 179 2.42 -23.56 16.51
C LYS A 179 1.57 -24.14 15.37
N SER A 180 2.12 -25.05 14.60
CA SER A 180 1.40 -25.72 13.52
C SER A 180 0.09 -26.30 14.05
N ASP A 181 -1.01 -26.00 13.38
CA ASP A 181 -2.33 -26.58 13.61
C ASP A 181 -2.72 -27.60 12.50
N GLY A 182 -1.75 -27.96 11.63
CA GLY A 182 -1.96 -28.89 10.55
C GLY A 182 -2.77 -28.35 9.36
N ILE A 183 -3.21 -27.09 9.40
CA ILE A 183 -3.99 -26.46 8.33
C ILE A 183 -3.04 -25.70 7.41
N GLY A 184 -2.72 -26.27 6.26
CA GLY A 184 -1.99 -25.61 5.18
C GLY A 184 -2.87 -24.64 4.39
N PHE A 185 -2.23 -23.80 3.57
CA PHE A 185 -2.95 -22.84 2.70
C PHE A 185 -3.84 -23.54 1.66
N ASP A 186 -3.47 -24.76 1.23
CA ASP A 186 -4.24 -25.56 0.26
C ASP A 186 -5.53 -26.14 0.85
N ASN A 187 -5.66 -26.11 2.18
CA ASN A 187 -6.81 -26.64 2.92
C ASN A 187 -7.79 -25.57 3.39
N LEU A 188 -7.69 -24.36 2.85
CA LEU A 188 -8.59 -23.27 3.18
C LEU A 188 -9.88 -23.35 2.36
N ASP A 189 -10.97 -22.85 2.93
CA ASP A 189 -12.30 -22.89 2.31
C ASP A 189 -12.44 -21.98 1.06
N ILE A 190 -11.45 -21.16 0.77
CA ILE A 190 -11.47 -20.17 -0.30
C ILE A 190 -10.14 -20.19 -1.07
N PRO A 191 -10.16 -20.17 -2.41
CA PRO A 191 -8.95 -20.01 -3.21
C PRO A 191 -8.29 -18.65 -2.91
N LEU A 192 -6.99 -18.69 -2.60
CA LEU A 192 -6.22 -17.49 -2.27
C LEU A 192 -5.68 -16.75 -3.50
N GLU A 193 -5.98 -17.22 -4.70
CA GLU A 193 -5.57 -16.52 -5.90
C GLU A 193 -6.25 -15.14 -5.95
N ARG A 194 -5.43 -14.08 -6.06
CA ARG A 194 -5.90 -12.70 -5.92
C ARG A 194 -7.07 -12.38 -6.85
N ALA A 195 -6.97 -12.76 -8.12
CA ALA A 195 -7.99 -12.48 -9.11
C ALA A 195 -9.32 -13.15 -8.75
N VAL A 196 -9.27 -14.43 -8.42
CA VAL A 196 -10.45 -15.23 -8.02
C VAL A 196 -11.06 -14.70 -6.74
N TYR A 197 -10.21 -14.35 -5.74
CA TYR A 197 -10.69 -13.82 -4.49
C TYR A 197 -11.43 -12.48 -4.66
N ILE A 198 -10.85 -11.54 -5.43
CA ILE A 198 -11.47 -10.22 -5.68
C ILE A 198 -12.77 -10.36 -6.48
N LEU A 199 -12.82 -11.24 -7.49
CA LEU A 199 -14.04 -11.49 -8.27
C LEU A 199 -15.17 -12.03 -7.40
N ASN A 200 -14.85 -12.91 -6.45
CA ASN A 200 -15.83 -13.48 -5.53
C ASN A 200 -16.19 -12.55 -4.37
N HIS A 201 -15.34 -11.55 -4.07
CA HIS A 201 -15.52 -10.61 -2.97
C HIS A 201 -15.22 -9.16 -3.43
N PRO A 202 -16.00 -8.59 -4.36
CA PRO A 202 -15.69 -7.29 -4.97
C PRO A 202 -15.56 -6.15 -3.96
N TYR A 203 -16.28 -6.23 -2.83
CA TYR A 203 -16.19 -5.28 -1.71
C TYR A 203 -15.31 -5.77 -0.56
N MET A 204 -14.59 -6.88 -0.73
CA MET A 204 -13.77 -7.52 0.31
C MET A 204 -14.59 -7.87 1.57
N MET A 205 -15.88 -8.09 1.42
CA MET A 205 -16.76 -8.57 2.48
C MET A 205 -16.94 -10.08 2.35
N GLY A 206 -16.97 -10.79 3.49
CA GLY A 206 -17.29 -12.21 3.51
C GLY A 206 -18.77 -12.41 3.17
N GLY A 207 -19.06 -13.42 2.35
CA GLY A 207 -20.43 -13.79 1.97
C GLY A 207 -20.43 -14.64 0.71
N GLU A 208 -21.55 -15.27 0.42
CA GLU A 208 -21.77 -15.98 -0.83
C GLU A 208 -22.27 -15.00 -1.89
N LEU A 209 -21.68 -15.09 -3.10
CA LEU A 209 -22.24 -14.41 -4.27
C LEU A 209 -23.58 -15.06 -4.60
N ARG A 210 -24.66 -14.31 -4.50
CA ARG A 210 -25.98 -14.71 -5.02
C ARG A 210 -26.21 -13.97 -6.34
N SER A 211 -26.35 -14.74 -7.42
CA SER A 211 -26.88 -14.19 -8.67
C SER A 211 -28.37 -13.92 -8.48
N TYR A 212 -28.79 -12.69 -8.60
CA TYR A 212 -30.19 -12.36 -8.82
C TYR A 212 -30.45 -12.42 -10.33
N ILE A 213 -31.24 -13.40 -10.74
CA ILE A 213 -31.79 -13.51 -12.10
C ILE A 213 -33.05 -12.65 -12.15
#